data_918780a38da4014e2d732f1a5b3cd84e
#
_entry.id   918780a38da4014e2d732f1a5b3cd84e
#
_cell.length_a   1.000
_cell.length_b   1.000
_cell.length_c   1.000
_cell.angle_alpha   90.00
_cell.angle_beta   90.00
_cell.angle_gamma   90.00
#
_symmetry.space_group_name_H-M   'P 1'
#
loop_
_entity.id
_entity.type
_entity.pdbx_description
1 polymer ?
#
loop_
_entity_poly.entity_id
_entity_poly.type
_entity_poly.pdbx_seq_one_letter_code
_entity_poly.pdbx_strand_id
1 'polypeptide(L)'
;MISSGEFPSLQEKPTLLVVLEVIFMVFLIIFGLIGNISLCAMVYTHRHLQTISNYLIVNLSISDLLRIILTLSVSTSVLIKRQWLYGGTFCQINGCYTLAFLMASLMSVTLISVNRYIGIVHPRDSATIFSKLRTRVMTGSLWFLAISIAIPPNMGWGHYGFFSSRATCFIAVGSSYSYTTFLVLAFIATPFSVMIFCYVKIFLAMKRSKRRVMENSVRNVAMTMTAENKNKLKKDVGI
;
A
#
# COMPACT_ATOMS: atom_id res chain seq x y z
N MET A 1 10.20 -23.90 24.27
CA MET A 1 9.15 -24.95 24.32
C MET A 1 7.95 -24.30 24.98
N ILE A 2 6.99 -23.79 24.19
CA ILE A 2 5.70 -23.35 24.73
C ILE A 2 4.92 -24.63 24.91
N SER A 3 4.73 -25.01 26.19
CA SER A 3 3.80 -26.02 26.64
C SER A 3 2.50 -25.88 25.84
N SER A 4 1.85 -26.97 25.52
CA SER A 4 0.50 -27.10 24.98
C SER A 4 -0.55 -26.47 25.92
N GLY A 5 -0.39 -25.17 26.23
CA GLY A 5 -1.16 -24.39 27.18
C GLY A 5 -2.03 -23.40 26.43
N GLU A 6 -3.23 -23.37 26.85
CA GLU A 6 -4.37 -22.52 26.54
C GLU A 6 -4.03 -21.17 25.91
N PHE A 7 -4.43 -21.00 24.65
CA PHE A 7 -4.44 -19.67 24.03
C PHE A 7 -5.45 -18.80 24.81
N PRO A 8 -5.09 -17.55 25.16
CA PRO A 8 -5.99 -16.68 25.89
C PRO A 8 -7.32 -16.54 25.17
N SER A 9 -8.41 -16.85 25.87
CA SER A 9 -9.76 -16.77 25.34
C SER A 9 -10.19 -15.30 25.18
N LEU A 10 -11.01 -15.03 24.15
CA LEU A 10 -11.66 -13.72 23.96
C LEU A 10 -12.96 -13.59 24.81
N GLN A 11 -13.17 -14.49 25.77
CA GLN A 11 -14.43 -14.56 26.54
C GLN A 11 -14.73 -13.30 27.37
N GLU A 12 -13.71 -12.51 27.75
CA GLU A 12 -13.87 -11.26 28.50
C GLU A 12 -14.43 -10.08 27.68
N LYS A 13 -14.43 -10.19 26.32
CA LYS A 13 -14.99 -9.12 25.49
C LYS A 13 -16.51 -9.10 25.54
N PRO A 14 -17.17 -7.92 25.73
CA PRO A 14 -18.61 -7.78 25.64
C PRO A 14 -19.14 -8.31 24.29
N THR A 15 -20.25 -9.04 24.32
CA THR A 15 -20.83 -9.66 23.12
C THR A 15 -21.15 -8.63 22.03
N LEU A 16 -21.67 -7.47 22.41
CA LEU A 16 -21.96 -6.38 21.46
C LEU A 16 -20.70 -5.94 20.72
N LEU A 17 -19.57 -5.79 21.41
CA LEU A 17 -18.31 -5.40 20.78
C LEU A 17 -17.81 -6.45 19.77
N VAL A 18 -17.89 -7.71 20.13
CA VAL A 18 -17.51 -8.82 19.21
C VAL A 18 -18.40 -8.83 17.97
N VAL A 19 -19.70 -8.64 18.12
CA VAL A 19 -20.64 -8.58 16.99
C VAL A 19 -20.30 -7.42 16.05
N LEU A 20 -20.03 -6.23 16.60
CA LEU A 20 -19.61 -5.07 15.80
C LEU A 20 -18.28 -5.31 15.09
N GLU A 21 -17.29 -5.90 15.77
CA GLU A 21 -16.00 -6.27 15.17
C GLU A 21 -16.20 -7.27 14.01
N VAL A 22 -17.05 -8.30 14.19
CA VAL A 22 -17.35 -9.30 13.14
C VAL A 22 -18.06 -8.65 11.95
N ILE A 23 -19.08 -7.82 12.17
CA ILE A 23 -19.77 -7.09 11.08
C ILE A 23 -18.75 -6.25 10.30
N PHE A 24 -17.90 -5.51 10.99
CA PHE A 24 -16.88 -4.68 10.37
C PHE A 24 -15.86 -5.51 9.57
N MET A 25 -15.39 -6.64 10.11
CA MET A 25 -14.49 -7.56 9.39
C MET A 25 -15.12 -8.15 8.13
N VAL A 26 -16.38 -8.59 8.21
CA VAL A 26 -17.13 -9.11 7.06
C VAL A 26 -17.30 -8.02 5.99
N PHE A 27 -17.63 -6.80 6.40
CA PHE A 27 -17.67 -5.65 5.49
C PHE A 27 -16.33 -5.45 4.78
N LEU A 28 -15.20 -5.43 5.52
CA LEU A 28 -13.86 -5.28 4.94
C LEU A 28 -13.51 -6.42 3.96
N ILE A 29 -13.90 -7.67 4.29
CA ILE A 29 -13.68 -8.83 3.41
C ILE A 29 -14.46 -8.65 2.10
N ILE A 30 -15.75 -8.36 2.16
CA ILE A 30 -16.60 -8.23 0.97
C ILE A 30 -16.12 -7.09 0.07
N PHE A 31 -15.96 -5.89 0.62
CA PHE A 31 -15.52 -4.72 -0.15
C PHE A 31 -14.08 -4.86 -0.65
N GLY A 32 -13.20 -5.45 0.16
CA GLY A 32 -11.84 -5.74 -0.23
C GLY A 32 -11.76 -6.75 -1.38
N LEU A 33 -12.53 -7.83 -1.34
CA LEU A 33 -12.60 -8.81 -2.44
C LEU A 33 -13.15 -8.16 -3.71
N ILE A 34 -14.32 -7.50 -3.63
CA ILE A 34 -14.94 -6.84 -4.79
C ILE A 34 -14.00 -5.81 -5.40
N GLY A 35 -13.42 -4.93 -4.59
CA GLY A 35 -12.55 -3.85 -5.07
C GLY A 35 -11.29 -4.37 -5.74
N ASN A 36 -10.57 -5.29 -5.11
CA ASN A 36 -9.32 -5.81 -5.64
C ASN A 36 -9.53 -6.73 -6.86
N ILE A 37 -10.58 -7.58 -6.85
CA ILE A 37 -10.93 -8.43 -8.01
C ILE A 37 -11.35 -7.55 -9.19
N SER A 38 -12.23 -6.56 -8.98
CA SER A 38 -12.68 -5.63 -10.03
C SER A 38 -11.52 -4.88 -10.65
N LEU A 39 -10.55 -4.43 -9.84
CA LEU A 39 -9.36 -3.73 -10.31
C LEU A 39 -8.48 -4.64 -11.16
N CYS A 40 -8.21 -5.86 -10.71
CA CYS A 40 -7.46 -6.84 -11.47
C CYS A 40 -8.17 -7.17 -12.81
N ALA A 41 -9.47 -7.40 -12.78
CA ALA A 41 -10.28 -7.71 -13.97
C ALA A 41 -10.27 -6.55 -14.97
N MET A 42 -10.43 -5.31 -14.49
CA MET A 42 -10.41 -4.10 -15.33
C MET A 42 -9.08 -3.95 -16.08
N VAL A 43 -7.95 -4.10 -15.38
CA VAL A 43 -6.63 -3.99 -16.00
C VAL A 43 -6.37 -5.15 -16.97
N TYR A 44 -6.85 -6.36 -16.65
CA TYR A 44 -6.72 -7.52 -17.53
C TYR A 44 -7.53 -7.36 -18.82
N THR A 45 -8.79 -6.91 -18.71
CA THR A 45 -9.74 -6.82 -19.84
C THR A 45 -9.40 -5.66 -20.78
N HIS A 46 -8.93 -4.52 -20.26
CA HIS A 46 -8.72 -3.31 -21.06
C HIS A 46 -7.23 -3.10 -21.36
N ARG A 47 -6.81 -3.39 -22.60
CA ARG A 47 -5.39 -3.28 -23.03
C ARG A 47 -4.78 -1.90 -22.83
N HIS A 48 -5.54 -0.82 -22.96
CA HIS A 48 -5.05 0.55 -22.74
C HIS A 48 -4.69 0.83 -21.27
N LEU A 49 -5.21 0.04 -20.32
CA LEU A 49 -4.86 0.12 -18.90
C LEU A 49 -3.62 -0.71 -18.53
N GLN A 50 -3.05 -1.49 -19.44
CA GLN A 50 -1.87 -2.32 -19.18
C GLN A 50 -0.59 -1.49 -19.17
N THR A 51 -0.56 -0.47 -18.33
CA THR A 51 0.61 0.39 -18.09
C THR A 51 1.45 -0.14 -16.92
N ILE A 52 2.70 0.30 -16.82
CA ILE A 52 3.59 -0.06 -15.72
C ILE A 52 2.99 0.33 -14.36
N SER A 53 2.42 1.52 -14.27
CA SER A 53 1.75 1.99 -13.04
C SER A 53 0.60 1.06 -12.63
N ASN A 54 -0.22 0.64 -13.57
CA ASN A 54 -1.34 -0.26 -13.28
C ASN A 54 -0.88 -1.69 -12.96
N TYR A 55 0.23 -2.15 -13.53
CA TYR A 55 0.86 -3.41 -13.13
C TYR A 55 1.26 -3.40 -11.64
N LEU A 56 1.84 -2.30 -11.15
CA LEU A 56 2.17 -2.17 -9.73
C LEU A 56 0.92 -2.15 -8.83
N ILE A 57 -0.17 -1.54 -9.31
CA ILE A 57 -1.45 -1.54 -8.58
C ILE A 57 -2.05 -2.95 -8.53
N VAL A 58 -1.99 -3.71 -9.63
CA VAL A 58 -2.43 -5.12 -9.66
C VAL A 58 -1.60 -5.96 -8.69
N ASN A 59 -0.28 -5.76 -8.62
CA ASN A 59 0.57 -6.43 -7.63
C ASN A 59 0.12 -6.14 -6.18
N LEU A 60 -0.20 -4.90 -5.87
CA LEU A 60 -0.76 -4.53 -4.56
C LEU A 60 -2.09 -5.24 -4.31
N SER A 61 -3.00 -5.25 -5.30
CA SER A 61 -4.28 -5.95 -5.20
C SER A 61 -4.13 -7.45 -4.94
N ILE A 62 -3.15 -8.11 -5.56
CA ILE A 62 -2.84 -9.52 -5.29
C ILE A 62 -2.41 -9.71 -3.83
N SER A 63 -1.53 -8.87 -3.30
CA SER A 63 -1.10 -8.93 -1.89
C SER A 63 -2.30 -8.77 -0.94
N ASP A 64 -3.21 -7.84 -1.25
CA ASP A 64 -4.39 -7.58 -0.44
C ASP A 64 -5.40 -8.73 -0.52
N LEU A 65 -5.63 -9.33 -1.68
CA LEU A 65 -6.46 -10.53 -1.85
C LEU A 65 -5.93 -11.69 -1.03
N LEU A 66 -4.61 -11.97 -1.09
CA LEU A 66 -3.98 -13.02 -0.29
C LEU A 66 -4.17 -12.75 1.21
N ARG A 67 -4.00 -11.52 1.65
CA ARG A 67 -4.21 -11.12 3.04
C ARG A 67 -5.67 -11.28 3.48
N ILE A 68 -6.63 -10.91 2.63
CA ILE A 68 -8.06 -11.07 2.93
C ILE A 68 -8.39 -12.55 3.08
N ILE A 69 -7.99 -13.38 2.15
CA ILE A 69 -8.33 -14.81 2.12
C ILE A 69 -7.64 -15.56 3.26
N LEU A 70 -6.35 -15.33 3.50
CA LEU A 70 -5.55 -16.14 4.42
C LEU A 70 -5.50 -15.55 5.85
N THR A 71 -5.61 -14.24 6.03
CA THR A 71 -5.50 -13.61 7.35
C THR A 71 -6.85 -13.16 7.89
N LEU A 72 -7.59 -12.32 7.15
CA LEU A 72 -8.84 -11.77 7.66
C LEU A 72 -9.91 -12.85 7.88
N SER A 73 -10.01 -13.83 6.99
CA SER A 73 -10.98 -14.93 7.14
C SER A 73 -10.70 -15.76 8.40
N VAL A 74 -9.41 -16.06 8.68
CA VAL A 74 -9.01 -16.76 9.91
C VAL A 74 -9.32 -15.92 11.14
N SER A 75 -8.95 -14.63 11.14
CA SER A 75 -9.23 -13.71 12.26
C SER A 75 -10.73 -13.59 12.54
N THR A 76 -11.55 -13.50 11.48
CA THR A 76 -13.01 -13.45 11.62
C THR A 76 -13.57 -14.73 12.25
N SER A 77 -13.07 -15.91 11.84
CA SER A 77 -13.49 -17.18 12.43
C SER A 77 -13.11 -17.29 13.92
N VAL A 78 -11.94 -16.80 14.30
CA VAL A 78 -11.48 -16.73 15.69
C VAL A 78 -12.35 -15.77 16.53
N LEU A 79 -12.74 -14.62 15.97
CA LEU A 79 -13.66 -13.70 16.63
C LEU A 79 -15.03 -14.34 16.90
N ILE A 80 -15.58 -15.03 15.91
CA ILE A 80 -16.89 -15.71 16.02
C ILE A 80 -16.84 -16.81 17.09
N LYS A 81 -15.76 -17.62 17.09
CA LYS A 81 -15.57 -18.73 18.03
C LYS A 81 -15.04 -18.29 19.40
N ARG A 82 -14.60 -17.03 19.53
CA ARG A 82 -13.99 -16.44 20.72
C ARG A 82 -12.77 -17.21 21.28
N GLN A 83 -12.13 -18.03 20.45
CA GLN A 83 -10.96 -18.80 20.81
C GLN A 83 -10.12 -19.17 19.58
N TRP A 84 -8.83 -19.39 19.79
CA TRP A 84 -7.94 -19.89 18.75
C TRP A 84 -8.07 -21.41 18.65
N LEU A 85 -8.54 -21.89 17.50
CA LEU A 85 -8.83 -23.31 17.27
C LEU A 85 -7.74 -24.08 16.49
N TYR A 86 -6.79 -23.37 15.91
CA TYR A 86 -5.93 -23.92 14.87
C TYR A 86 -4.57 -24.44 15.39
N GLY A 87 -4.33 -24.40 16.69
CA GLY A 87 -3.09 -24.88 17.30
C GLY A 87 -1.88 -23.94 17.12
N GLY A 88 -0.79 -24.29 17.82
CA GLY A 88 0.42 -23.43 17.88
C GLY A 88 1.18 -23.35 16.56
N THR A 89 1.33 -24.48 15.85
CA THR A 89 2.05 -24.52 14.56
C THR A 89 1.37 -23.66 13.52
N PHE A 90 0.04 -23.71 13.43
CA PHE A 90 -0.69 -22.87 12.50
C PHE A 90 -0.61 -21.39 12.90
N CYS A 91 -0.52 -21.08 14.19
CA CYS A 91 -0.29 -19.70 14.66
C CYS A 91 1.05 -19.15 14.15
N GLN A 92 2.14 -19.94 14.19
CA GLN A 92 3.44 -19.53 13.64
C GLN A 92 3.36 -19.28 12.12
N ILE A 93 2.72 -20.17 11.38
CA ILE A 93 2.52 -20.04 9.94
C ILE A 93 1.63 -18.82 9.63
N ASN A 94 0.51 -18.65 10.36
CA ASN A 94 -0.40 -17.53 10.21
C ASN A 94 0.30 -16.18 10.47
N GLY A 95 1.09 -16.09 11.53
CA GLY A 95 1.88 -14.91 11.83
C GLY A 95 2.90 -14.57 10.74
N CYS A 96 3.58 -15.59 10.22
CA CYS A 96 4.57 -15.46 9.17
C CYS A 96 3.97 -14.89 7.88
N TYR A 97 2.91 -15.49 7.33
CA TYR A 97 2.32 -14.96 6.10
C TYR A 97 1.57 -13.64 6.31
N THR A 98 0.99 -13.42 7.49
CA THR A 98 0.38 -12.13 7.84
C THR A 98 1.42 -11.00 7.77
N LEU A 99 2.61 -11.20 8.32
CA LEU A 99 3.70 -10.24 8.24
C LEU A 99 4.21 -10.09 6.80
N ALA A 100 4.40 -11.21 6.07
CA ALA A 100 4.88 -11.18 4.69
C ALA A 100 3.94 -10.37 3.78
N PHE A 101 2.62 -10.59 3.86
CA PHE A 101 1.66 -9.82 3.05
C PHE A 101 1.56 -8.36 3.48
N LEU A 102 1.67 -8.07 4.78
CA LEU A 102 1.73 -6.69 5.27
C LEU A 102 2.94 -5.95 4.68
N MET A 103 4.12 -6.58 4.72
CA MET A 103 5.35 -6.01 4.16
C MET A 103 5.27 -5.87 2.64
N ALA A 104 4.74 -6.86 1.93
CA ALA A 104 4.55 -6.81 0.49
C ALA A 104 3.61 -5.66 0.08
N SER A 105 2.49 -5.47 0.76
CA SER A 105 1.58 -4.36 0.53
C SER A 105 2.24 -3.02 0.79
N LEU A 106 2.93 -2.85 1.93
CA LEU A 106 3.60 -1.60 2.30
C LEU A 106 4.69 -1.21 1.29
N MET A 107 5.54 -2.15 0.89
CA MET A 107 6.57 -1.94 -0.11
C MET A 107 6.00 -1.68 -1.50
N SER A 108 4.87 -2.31 -1.87
CA SER A 108 4.16 -2.06 -3.13
C SER A 108 3.64 -0.63 -3.19
N VAL A 109 3.01 -0.12 -2.12
CA VAL A 109 2.56 1.28 -2.03
C VAL A 109 3.74 2.24 -2.15
N THR A 110 4.87 1.92 -1.51
CA THR A 110 6.10 2.72 -1.62
C THR A 110 6.62 2.76 -3.05
N LEU A 111 6.69 1.61 -3.72
CA LEU A 111 7.14 1.52 -5.12
C LEU A 111 6.18 2.28 -6.07
N ILE A 112 4.88 2.21 -5.84
CA ILE A 112 3.86 3.01 -6.55
C ILE A 112 4.13 4.51 -6.34
N SER A 113 4.42 4.94 -5.12
CA SER A 113 4.70 6.34 -4.79
C SER A 113 5.96 6.85 -5.50
N VAL A 114 7.02 6.04 -5.54
CA VAL A 114 8.25 6.35 -6.29
C VAL A 114 7.97 6.40 -7.81
N ASN A 115 7.20 5.45 -8.35
CA ASN A 115 6.82 5.47 -9.76
C ASN A 115 6.06 6.73 -10.14
N ARG A 116 5.10 7.17 -9.30
CA ARG A 116 4.36 8.41 -9.49
C ARG A 116 5.27 9.64 -9.40
N TYR A 117 6.17 9.67 -8.41
CA TYR A 117 7.12 10.75 -8.25
C TYR A 117 8.01 10.91 -9.49
N ILE A 118 8.62 9.84 -9.96
CA ILE A 118 9.50 9.87 -11.14
C ILE A 118 8.71 10.25 -12.39
N GLY A 119 7.51 9.70 -12.59
CA GLY A 119 6.65 10.02 -13.74
C GLY A 119 6.24 11.48 -13.83
N ILE A 120 6.04 12.16 -12.69
CA ILE A 120 5.59 13.56 -12.64
C ILE A 120 6.78 14.55 -12.60
N VAL A 121 7.81 14.25 -11.80
CA VAL A 121 8.92 15.19 -11.56
C VAL A 121 10.08 14.99 -12.54
N HIS A 122 10.32 13.74 -12.97
CA HIS A 122 11.39 13.34 -13.89
C HIS A 122 10.87 12.53 -15.08
N PRO A 123 9.96 13.08 -15.92
CA PRO A 123 9.29 12.31 -16.98
C PRO A 123 10.25 11.72 -18.02
N ARG A 124 11.43 12.34 -18.23
CA ARG A 124 12.44 11.84 -19.18
C ARG A 124 13.07 10.54 -18.70
N ASP A 125 13.27 10.37 -17.39
CA ASP A 125 13.94 9.20 -16.81
C ASP A 125 12.94 8.07 -16.51
N SER A 126 11.65 8.37 -16.50
CA SER A 126 10.59 7.44 -16.12
C SER A 126 10.58 6.16 -16.96
N ALA A 127 10.70 6.28 -18.29
CA ALA A 127 10.71 5.13 -19.20
C ALA A 127 11.95 4.25 -19.02
N THR A 128 13.09 4.86 -18.65
CA THR A 128 14.35 4.16 -18.42
C THR A 128 14.33 3.43 -17.08
N ILE A 129 13.91 4.08 -16.00
CA ILE A 129 13.90 3.51 -14.64
C ILE A 129 12.82 2.43 -14.53
N PHE A 130 11.60 2.71 -15.00
CA PHE A 130 10.45 1.82 -14.96
C PHE A 130 10.19 1.18 -16.33
N SER A 131 11.14 0.40 -16.83
CA SER A 131 10.90 -0.50 -17.98
C SER A 131 10.14 -1.75 -17.52
N LYS A 132 9.48 -2.45 -18.45
CA LYS A 132 8.70 -3.68 -18.13
C LYS A 132 9.54 -4.72 -17.37
N LEU A 133 10.77 -4.96 -17.81
CA LEU A 133 11.65 -5.94 -17.17
C LEU A 133 12.09 -5.48 -15.78
N ARG A 134 12.56 -4.22 -15.66
CA ARG A 134 13.00 -3.68 -14.37
C ARG A 134 11.88 -3.67 -13.34
N THR A 135 10.67 -3.32 -13.75
CA THR A 135 9.50 -3.32 -12.86
C THR A 135 9.17 -4.73 -12.37
N ARG A 136 9.26 -5.75 -13.23
CA ARG A 136 9.08 -7.15 -12.81
C ARG A 136 10.14 -7.59 -11.81
N VAL A 137 11.41 -7.23 -12.07
CA VAL A 137 12.51 -7.53 -11.14
C VAL A 137 12.31 -6.81 -9.79
N MET A 138 11.95 -5.52 -9.80
CA MET A 138 11.64 -4.77 -8.58
C MET A 138 10.49 -5.42 -7.79
N THR A 139 9.42 -5.83 -8.48
CA THR A 139 8.28 -6.52 -7.83
C THR A 139 8.69 -7.88 -7.27
N GLY A 140 9.48 -8.65 -8.01
CA GLY A 140 10.00 -9.94 -7.52
C GLY A 140 10.91 -9.78 -6.30
N SER A 141 11.83 -8.79 -6.32
CA SER A 141 12.70 -8.46 -5.19
C SER A 141 11.91 -8.04 -3.95
N LEU A 142 10.83 -7.30 -4.13
CA LEU A 142 9.92 -6.88 -3.07
C LEU A 142 9.28 -8.09 -2.38
N TRP A 143 8.75 -9.05 -3.14
CA TRP A 143 8.18 -10.28 -2.58
C TRP A 143 9.23 -11.13 -1.87
N PHE A 144 10.40 -11.30 -2.49
CA PHE A 144 11.52 -12.01 -1.87
C PHE A 144 11.90 -11.37 -0.53
N LEU A 145 12.03 -10.04 -0.50
CA LEU A 145 12.36 -9.30 0.72
C LEU A 145 11.26 -9.41 1.79
N ALA A 146 9.99 -9.28 1.41
CA ALA A 146 8.85 -9.41 2.32
C ALA A 146 8.80 -10.80 3.00
N ILE A 147 9.06 -11.86 2.24
CA ILE A 147 9.14 -13.23 2.76
C ILE A 147 10.37 -13.39 3.67
N SER A 148 11.54 -12.90 3.23
CA SER A 148 12.79 -12.98 4.00
C SER A 148 12.69 -12.29 5.36
N ILE A 149 11.94 -11.20 5.47
CA ILE A 149 11.68 -10.51 6.74
C ILE A 149 10.76 -11.32 7.65
N ALA A 150 9.83 -12.08 7.09
CA ALA A 150 8.87 -12.84 7.87
C ALA A 150 9.42 -14.17 8.41
N ILE A 151 10.55 -14.67 7.92
CA ILE A 151 11.12 -15.95 8.33
C ILE A 151 11.83 -15.92 9.71
N PRO A 152 12.64 -14.89 10.07
CA PRO A 152 13.48 -14.89 11.26
C PRO A 152 12.78 -15.20 12.58
N PRO A 153 11.52 -14.79 12.86
CA PRO A 153 10.83 -15.18 14.08
C PRO A 153 10.64 -16.71 14.20
N ASN A 154 10.49 -17.43 13.09
CA ASN A 154 10.39 -18.89 13.08
C ASN A 154 11.77 -19.57 13.27
N MET A 155 12.87 -18.83 13.06
CA MET A 155 14.24 -19.31 13.24
C MET A 155 14.84 -18.94 14.62
N GLY A 156 14.03 -18.34 15.51
CA GLY A 156 14.45 -18.00 16.89
C GLY A 156 14.83 -16.53 17.11
N TRP A 157 14.79 -15.68 16.07
CA TRP A 157 14.96 -14.23 16.27
C TRP A 157 13.59 -13.57 16.53
N GLY A 158 13.00 -13.88 17.68
CA GLY A 158 11.63 -13.56 18.06
C GLY A 158 10.71 -14.79 17.94
N HIS A 159 9.41 -14.58 18.10
CA HIS A 159 8.39 -15.59 17.80
C HIS A 159 7.04 -14.93 17.46
N TYR A 160 6.18 -15.69 16.78
CA TYR A 160 4.79 -15.29 16.57
C TYR A 160 3.93 -15.77 17.73
N GLY A 161 3.05 -14.90 18.22
CA GLY A 161 2.11 -15.22 19.29
C GLY A 161 0.69 -14.83 18.90
N PHE A 162 -0.27 -15.41 19.59
CA PHE A 162 -1.68 -15.07 19.44
C PHE A 162 -2.00 -13.78 20.20
N PHE A 163 -2.62 -12.81 19.52
CA PHE A 163 -3.11 -11.57 20.09
C PHE A 163 -4.63 -11.61 20.20
N SER A 164 -5.14 -11.80 21.39
CA SER A 164 -6.58 -11.82 21.67
C SER A 164 -7.28 -10.50 21.28
N SER A 165 -6.60 -9.36 21.42
CA SER A 165 -7.13 -8.05 21.04
C SER A 165 -7.46 -7.93 19.55
N ARG A 166 -6.71 -8.62 18.68
CA ARG A 166 -6.85 -8.59 17.21
C ARG A 166 -7.34 -9.91 16.62
N ALA A 167 -7.55 -10.93 17.46
CA ALA A 167 -7.94 -12.29 17.06
C ALA A 167 -7.04 -12.89 15.94
N THR A 168 -5.75 -12.62 15.98
CA THR A 168 -4.77 -13.06 14.97
C THR A 168 -3.43 -13.38 15.60
N CYS A 169 -2.64 -14.21 14.93
CA CYS A 169 -1.24 -14.41 15.29
C CYS A 169 -0.37 -13.39 14.59
N PHE A 170 0.54 -12.78 15.35
CA PHE A 170 1.47 -11.77 14.86
C PHE A 170 2.75 -11.80 15.72
N ILE A 171 3.73 -10.94 15.42
CA ILE A 171 4.97 -10.86 16.18
C ILE A 171 4.68 -10.52 17.64
N ALA A 172 5.15 -11.35 18.55
CA ALA A 172 5.10 -11.08 19.99
C ALA A 172 6.11 -9.97 20.33
N VAL A 173 5.61 -8.73 20.54
CA VAL A 173 6.41 -7.51 20.75
C VAL A 173 7.23 -7.69 22.01
N GLY A 174 7.51 -8.40 22.74
CA GLY A 174 8.41 -8.61 23.89
C GLY A 174 9.37 -9.78 23.69
N SER A 175 9.21 -10.54 22.61
CA SER A 175 10.01 -11.73 22.38
C SER A 175 11.44 -11.43 21.92
N SER A 176 11.60 -10.35 21.15
CA SER A 176 12.90 -9.83 20.72
C SER A 176 12.79 -8.35 20.37
N TYR A 177 13.34 -7.51 21.25
CA TYR A 177 13.41 -6.07 21.01
C TYR A 177 14.26 -5.73 19.79
N SER A 178 15.35 -6.47 19.54
CA SER A 178 16.24 -6.25 18.40
C SER A 178 15.52 -6.47 17.08
N TYR A 179 14.75 -7.55 16.94
CA TYR A 179 13.97 -7.82 15.73
C TYR A 179 12.84 -6.81 15.54
N THR A 180 12.10 -6.49 16.60
CA THR A 180 11.00 -5.52 16.54
C THR A 180 11.51 -4.13 16.15
N THR A 181 12.62 -3.67 16.74
CA THR A 181 13.24 -2.38 16.41
C THR A 181 13.75 -2.36 14.97
N PHE A 182 14.43 -3.42 14.53
CA PHE A 182 14.87 -3.58 13.14
C PHE A 182 13.68 -3.50 12.17
N LEU A 183 12.60 -4.23 12.44
CA LEU A 183 11.41 -4.21 11.60
C LEU A 183 10.78 -2.82 11.51
N VAL A 184 10.62 -2.14 12.66
CA VAL A 184 10.00 -0.81 12.71
C VAL A 184 10.87 0.21 11.97
N LEU A 185 12.16 0.26 12.23
CA LEU A 185 13.04 1.27 11.62
C LEU A 185 13.28 1.00 10.13
N ALA A 186 13.67 -0.22 9.75
CA ALA A 186 14.05 -0.53 8.38
C ALA A 186 12.84 -0.73 7.45
N PHE A 187 11.73 -1.30 7.95
CA PHE A 187 10.64 -1.75 7.10
C PHE A 187 9.29 -1.07 7.34
N ILE A 188 9.19 -0.19 8.32
CA ILE A 188 8.02 0.66 8.54
C ILE A 188 8.43 2.13 8.36
N ALA A 189 9.35 2.63 9.18
CA ALA A 189 9.71 4.04 9.14
C ALA A 189 10.34 4.47 7.80
N THR A 190 11.22 3.65 7.22
CA THR A 190 11.86 3.94 5.93
C THR A 190 10.85 4.04 4.78
N PRO A 191 9.97 3.06 4.52
CA PRO A 191 8.92 3.19 3.50
C PRO A 191 8.02 4.40 3.69
N PHE A 192 7.58 4.68 4.92
CA PHE A 192 6.76 5.86 5.21
C PHE A 192 7.51 7.17 4.90
N SER A 193 8.78 7.28 5.27
CA SER A 193 9.61 8.45 4.96
C SER A 193 9.76 8.67 3.46
N VAL A 194 9.97 7.59 2.70
CA VAL A 194 10.05 7.64 1.23
C VAL A 194 8.72 8.08 0.62
N MET A 195 7.59 7.55 1.11
CA MET A 195 6.27 7.95 0.63
C MET A 195 6.00 9.44 0.90
N ILE A 196 6.27 9.92 2.12
CA ILE A 196 6.10 11.34 2.49
C ILE A 196 6.95 12.21 1.57
N PHE A 197 8.23 11.88 1.38
CA PHE A 197 9.12 12.60 0.46
C PHE A 197 8.55 12.66 -0.96
N CYS A 198 8.13 11.52 -1.53
CA CYS A 198 7.56 11.45 -2.87
C CYS A 198 6.31 12.33 -3.00
N TYR A 199 5.36 12.22 -2.08
CA TYR A 199 4.12 13.00 -2.16
C TYR A 199 4.34 14.50 -1.95
N VAL A 200 5.24 14.91 -1.06
CA VAL A 200 5.62 16.32 -0.90
C VAL A 200 6.21 16.88 -2.20
N LYS A 201 7.14 16.15 -2.83
CA LYS A 201 7.74 16.56 -4.10
C LYS A 201 6.73 16.62 -5.25
N ILE A 202 5.82 15.65 -5.34
CA ILE A 202 4.72 15.65 -6.31
C ILE A 202 3.84 16.90 -6.11
N PHE A 203 3.42 17.16 -4.88
CA PHE A 203 2.57 18.33 -4.56
C PHE A 203 3.24 19.64 -4.95
N LEU A 204 4.52 19.82 -4.61
CA LEU A 204 5.28 21.01 -4.98
C LEU A 204 5.43 21.16 -6.50
N ALA A 205 5.66 20.07 -7.23
CA ALA A 205 5.75 20.08 -8.69
C ALA A 205 4.42 20.47 -9.34
N MET A 206 3.32 19.90 -8.88
CA MET A 206 1.97 20.25 -9.36
C MET A 206 1.63 21.72 -9.08
N LYS A 207 1.95 22.23 -7.89
CA LYS A 207 1.73 23.65 -7.53
C LYS A 207 2.53 24.58 -8.45
N ARG A 208 3.78 24.26 -8.74
CA ARG A 208 4.64 25.03 -9.68
C ARG A 208 4.09 24.99 -11.11
N SER A 209 3.65 23.83 -11.57
CA SER A 209 3.06 23.67 -12.91
C SER A 209 1.78 24.49 -13.06
N LYS A 210 0.88 24.42 -12.08
CA LYS A 210 -0.36 25.22 -12.07
C LYS A 210 -0.07 26.73 -12.13
N ARG A 211 0.92 27.20 -11.36
CA ARG A 211 1.33 28.60 -11.37
C ARG A 211 1.86 29.04 -12.73
N ARG A 212 2.73 28.24 -13.36
CA ARG A 212 3.27 28.52 -14.70
C ARG A 212 2.16 28.60 -15.76
N VAL A 213 1.19 27.69 -15.72
CA VAL A 213 0.04 27.72 -16.64
C VAL A 213 -0.78 28.99 -16.46
N MET A 214 -1.04 29.39 -15.22
CA MET A 214 -1.75 30.63 -14.90
C MET A 214 -1.00 31.86 -15.42
N GLU A 215 0.32 31.95 -15.15
CA GLU A 215 1.17 33.07 -15.61
C GLU A 215 1.20 33.18 -17.15
N ASN A 216 1.33 32.02 -17.83
CA ASN A 216 1.30 31.97 -19.29
C ASN A 216 -0.08 32.36 -19.86
N SER A 217 -1.16 31.94 -19.24
CA SER A 217 -2.53 32.33 -19.64
C SER A 217 -2.74 33.83 -19.53
N VAL A 218 -2.35 34.44 -18.41
CA VAL A 218 -2.41 35.88 -18.21
C VAL A 218 -1.56 36.63 -19.24
N ARG A 219 -0.35 36.16 -19.52
CA ARG A 219 0.54 36.75 -20.54
C ARG A 219 -0.08 36.70 -21.94
N ASN A 220 -0.68 35.57 -22.31
CA ASN A 220 -1.32 35.39 -23.60
C ASN A 220 -2.51 36.34 -23.76
N VAL A 221 -3.37 36.49 -22.75
CA VAL A 221 -4.49 37.45 -22.75
C VAL A 221 -3.99 38.88 -22.90
N ALA A 222 -2.94 39.25 -22.15
CA ALA A 222 -2.35 40.60 -22.26
C ALA A 222 -1.78 40.89 -23.67
N MET A 223 -1.10 39.89 -24.28
CA MET A 223 -0.58 40.01 -25.66
C MET A 223 -1.72 40.17 -26.68
N THR A 224 -2.81 39.42 -26.54
CA THR A 224 -3.97 39.49 -27.42
C THR A 224 -4.64 40.88 -27.34
N MET A 225 -4.86 41.38 -26.11
CA MET A 225 -5.43 42.75 -25.91
C MET A 225 -4.54 43.84 -26.50
N THR A 226 -3.22 43.71 -26.36
CA THR A 226 -2.26 44.69 -26.92
C THR A 226 -2.29 44.67 -28.45
N ALA A 227 -2.37 43.49 -29.07
CA ALA A 227 -2.46 43.33 -30.51
C ALA A 227 -3.79 43.91 -31.07
N GLU A 228 -4.90 43.68 -30.37
CA GLU A 228 -6.21 44.19 -30.75
C GLU A 228 -6.27 45.72 -30.67
N ASN A 229 -5.74 46.31 -29.59
CA ASN A 229 -5.62 47.76 -29.45
C ASN A 229 -4.74 48.39 -30.53
N LYS A 230 -3.62 47.72 -30.89
CA LYS A 230 -2.75 48.20 -31.97
C LYS A 230 -3.43 48.17 -33.33
N ASN A 231 -4.24 47.14 -33.60
CA ASN A 231 -5.02 47.02 -34.83
C ASN A 231 -6.15 48.06 -34.89
N LYS A 232 -6.80 48.35 -33.76
CA LYS A 232 -7.83 49.39 -33.66
C LYS A 232 -7.25 50.78 -33.93
N LEU A 233 -6.09 51.09 -33.31
CA LEU A 233 -5.38 52.33 -33.50
C LEU A 233 -4.95 52.55 -34.97
N LYS A 234 -4.46 51.48 -35.66
CA LYS A 234 -4.14 51.56 -37.10
C LYS A 234 -5.37 51.86 -37.97
N LYS A 235 -6.52 51.29 -37.60
CA LYS A 235 -7.78 51.51 -38.31
C LYS A 235 -8.32 52.92 -38.14
N ASP A 236 -8.13 53.50 -36.95
CA ASP A 236 -8.56 54.85 -36.59
C ASP A 236 -7.65 55.97 -37.19
N VAL A 237 -6.38 55.66 -37.43
CA VAL A 237 -5.36 56.53 -38.01
C VAL A 237 -5.30 56.43 -39.55
N GLY A 238 -6.03 55.54 -40.19
CA GLY A 238 -6.17 55.45 -41.64
C GLY A 238 -4.92 54.94 -42.38
N ILE A 239 -4.05 54.12 -41.69
CA ILE A 239 -2.85 53.53 -42.29
C ILE A 239 -3.02 52.02 -42.29
#